data_e5a685f83d0a67c58d4afb98d1141db6
#
_entry.id   e5a685f83d0a67c58d4afb98d1141db6
#
_cell.length_a   1.000
_cell.length_b   1.000
_cell.length_c   1.000
_cell.angle_alpha   90.00
_cell.angle_beta   90.00
_cell.angle_gamma   90.00
#
_symmetry.space_group_name_H-M   'P 1'
#
loop_
_entity.id
_entity.type
_entity.pdbx_description
1 polymer ?
#
loop_
_entity_poly.entity_id
_entity_poly.type
_entity_poly.pdbx_seq_one_letter_code
_entity_poly.pdbx_strand_id
1 'polypeptide(L)'
;MVSFESGEKVKSSHSIPYTTSALVESADRRVVDLSSLGFEEMPVLGMNRTSCATEGSIFHRHRRCMEITLCVRGCAKFDCDGKAYTLKPGMVFTSLPEDIHRLRMNQRGARLYWLFFRFPERGDTVLGLTSEETAYLIRELRRLPRKAFTISDGVRMAFEELFAAYDMPRKYRYGRSFQIRVAALKLLSDIVKDGQRDVESGMDRVFRTIIDRMRRNPEKLYDESWLVGETHLSPNTIRSRFRQMTGLPPHAFLMKCRIHRAKDLLARGEMDITEIATVLRFASSQHFATRFRQETGLTPKAWREAQMSVGK
;
A
#
# COMPACT_ATOMS: atom_id res chain seq x y z
N MET A 1 -20.07 18.12 12.57
CA MET A 1 -19.28 19.32 12.23
C MET A 1 -18.11 19.34 13.21
N VAL A 2 -17.00 18.75 12.83
CA VAL A 2 -15.74 18.79 13.60
C VAL A 2 -14.76 19.51 12.69
N SER A 3 -14.50 20.75 13.05
CA SER A 3 -13.54 21.62 12.39
C SER A 3 -12.13 21.06 12.53
N PHE A 4 -11.50 20.78 11.40
CA PHE A 4 -10.07 20.62 11.33
C PHE A 4 -9.42 21.99 11.52
N GLU A 5 -8.84 22.21 12.68
CA GLU A 5 -7.93 23.33 12.85
C GLU A 5 -6.68 23.10 12.01
N SER A 6 -6.61 23.92 11.00
CA SER A 6 -5.49 24.12 10.11
C SER A 6 -4.38 24.84 10.86
N GLY A 7 -3.13 24.40 10.70
CA GLY A 7 -2.07 25.34 10.87
C GLY A 7 -0.81 24.90 11.60
N GLU A 8 -0.43 23.62 11.57
CA GLU A 8 1.00 23.33 11.72
C GLU A 8 1.68 23.55 10.37
N LYS A 9 2.19 24.75 10.18
CA LYS A 9 3.21 25.04 9.18
C LYS A 9 4.34 24.05 9.40
N VAL A 10 4.51 23.13 8.46
CA VAL A 10 5.67 22.23 8.39
C VAL A 10 6.92 23.13 8.43
N LYS A 11 7.46 23.31 9.63
CA LYS A 11 8.75 23.97 9.80
C LYS A 11 9.77 23.18 8.99
N SER A 12 10.45 23.86 8.12
CA SER A 12 11.48 23.42 7.17
C SER A 12 11.96 21.97 7.37
N SER A 13 11.62 21.12 6.40
CA SER A 13 12.11 19.74 6.35
C SER A 13 13.64 19.73 6.40
N HIS A 14 14.19 19.39 7.57
CA HIS A 14 15.62 19.21 7.70
C HIS A 14 16.01 17.98 6.87
N SER A 15 16.83 18.19 5.85
CA SER A 15 17.52 17.06 5.21
C SER A 15 18.53 16.53 6.21
N ILE A 16 18.25 15.38 6.83
CA ILE A 16 19.20 14.72 7.72
C ILE A 16 20.25 14.07 6.83
N PRO A 17 21.51 14.52 6.89
CA PRO A 17 22.57 13.72 6.31
C PRO A 17 22.56 12.40 7.10
N TYR A 18 22.43 11.26 6.41
CA TYR A 18 22.40 9.92 7.04
C TYR A 18 23.64 9.61 7.88
N THR A 19 24.62 10.50 7.92
CA THR A 19 25.92 10.29 8.55
C THR A 19 25.99 10.48 10.07
N THR A 20 25.09 11.22 10.70
CA THR A 20 25.26 11.53 12.15
C THR A 20 24.19 10.94 13.06
N SER A 21 22.91 11.02 12.73
CA SER A 21 21.85 10.46 13.59
C SER A 21 21.45 9.03 13.24
N ALA A 22 21.72 8.59 12.00
CA ALA A 22 21.42 7.23 11.56
C ALA A 22 22.38 6.18 12.14
N LEU A 23 23.61 6.57 12.54
CA LEU A 23 24.66 5.68 13.05
C LEU A 23 24.69 5.55 14.58
N VAL A 24 23.67 6.02 15.29
CA VAL A 24 23.62 5.86 16.75
C VAL A 24 23.21 4.44 17.11
N GLU A 25 24.13 3.68 17.72
CA GLU A 25 23.88 2.36 18.30
C GLU A 25 23.31 2.47 19.72
N SER A 26 22.46 1.53 20.09
CA SER A 26 21.97 1.35 21.46
C SER A 26 21.71 -0.15 21.70
N ALA A 27 21.39 -0.54 22.94
CA ALA A 27 21.08 -1.93 23.27
C ALA A 27 19.97 -2.55 22.38
N ASP A 28 19.06 -1.71 21.89
CA ASP A 28 17.92 -2.10 21.06
C ASP A 28 18.10 -1.77 19.56
N ARG A 29 19.21 -1.15 19.19
CA ARG A 29 19.45 -0.67 17.83
C ARG A 29 20.86 -0.97 17.37
N ARG A 30 20.98 -1.74 16.30
CA ARG A 30 22.22 -2.00 15.60
C ARG A 30 22.23 -1.24 14.27
N VAL A 31 23.32 -0.53 14.01
CA VAL A 31 23.54 0.19 12.75
C VAL A 31 24.91 -0.15 12.21
N VAL A 32 24.96 -0.37 10.90
CA VAL A 32 26.15 -0.81 10.20
C VAL A 32 26.44 0.19 9.08
N ASP A 33 27.67 0.67 9.03
CA ASP A 33 28.18 1.50 7.94
C ASP A 33 28.79 0.60 6.87
N LEU A 34 28.05 0.43 5.76
CA LEU A 34 28.54 -0.32 4.59
C LEU A 34 29.44 0.52 3.68
N SER A 35 29.40 1.87 3.79
CA SER A 35 30.27 2.75 2.98
C SER A 35 31.75 2.53 3.36
N SER A 36 32.04 2.23 4.62
CA SER A 36 33.37 1.86 5.11
C SER A 36 33.94 0.59 4.46
N LEU A 37 33.09 -0.18 3.80
CA LEU A 37 33.46 -1.40 3.03
C LEU A 37 33.43 -1.16 1.51
N GLY A 38 33.26 0.08 1.06
CA GLY A 38 33.21 0.48 -0.34
C GLY A 38 31.82 0.37 -1.01
N PHE A 39 30.74 0.30 -0.21
CA PHE A 39 29.35 0.30 -0.71
C PHE A 39 28.70 1.67 -0.48
N GLU A 40 29.18 2.69 -1.20
CA GLU A 40 28.69 4.08 -1.10
C GLU A 40 27.20 4.20 -1.48
N GLU A 41 26.71 3.30 -2.32
CA GLU A 41 25.32 3.21 -2.73
C GLU A 41 24.41 2.65 -1.63
N MET A 42 24.97 2.00 -0.60
CA MET A 42 24.24 1.45 0.53
C MET A 42 24.88 1.87 1.86
N PRO A 43 24.87 3.15 2.20
CA PRO A 43 25.67 3.65 3.31
C PRO A 43 25.23 3.10 4.67
N VAL A 44 23.96 2.78 4.86
CA VAL A 44 23.42 2.38 6.17
C VAL A 44 22.56 1.13 6.04
N LEU A 45 22.91 0.12 6.83
CA LEU A 45 22.07 -1.04 7.11
C LEU A 45 21.80 -1.06 8.62
N GLY A 46 20.55 -1.22 9.03
CA GLY A 46 20.23 -1.20 10.44
C GLY A 46 19.15 -2.19 10.84
N MET A 47 19.12 -2.50 12.13
CA MET A 47 18.01 -3.17 12.77
C MET A 47 17.67 -2.53 14.11
N ASN A 48 16.39 -2.58 14.45
CA ASN A 48 15.86 -2.10 15.70
C ASN A 48 14.97 -3.17 16.34
N ARG A 49 15.10 -3.34 17.67
CA ARG A 49 14.22 -4.15 18.51
C ARG A 49 13.64 -3.25 19.59
N THR A 50 12.42 -2.85 19.44
CA THR A 50 11.79 -1.92 20.37
C THR A 50 11.43 -2.59 21.69
N SER A 51 12.14 -2.27 22.77
CA SER A 51 11.90 -2.81 24.12
C SER A 51 10.69 -2.19 24.80
N CYS A 52 10.38 -0.91 24.48
CA CYS A 52 9.19 -0.20 24.92
C CYS A 52 8.54 0.53 23.73
N ALA A 53 7.27 0.90 23.84
CA ALA A 53 6.65 1.75 22.83
C ALA A 53 7.40 3.10 22.78
N THR A 54 7.90 3.47 21.62
CA THR A 54 8.65 4.72 21.42
C THR A 54 7.88 5.67 20.53
N GLU A 55 7.94 6.95 20.84
CA GLU A 55 7.62 7.99 19.88
C GLU A 55 8.54 7.84 18.67
N GLY A 56 8.00 8.12 17.51
CA GLY A 56 8.72 7.95 16.25
C GLY A 56 9.75 9.05 16.00
N SER A 57 10.22 9.12 14.76
CA SER A 57 11.09 10.19 14.29
C SER A 57 10.30 11.46 13.96
N ILE A 58 10.98 12.59 13.91
CA ILE A 58 10.46 13.81 13.27
C ILE A 58 10.28 13.56 11.76
N PHE A 59 9.47 14.39 11.09
CA PHE A 59 9.42 14.40 9.63
C PHE A 59 10.77 14.75 9.04
N HIS A 60 11.22 13.91 8.11
CA HIS A 60 12.50 14.07 7.43
C HIS A 60 12.43 13.54 5.99
N ARG A 61 13.47 13.78 5.23
CA ARG A 61 13.67 13.25 3.87
C ARG A 61 15.14 12.93 3.66
N HIS A 62 15.40 11.98 2.79
CA HIS A 62 16.76 11.62 2.41
C HIS A 62 17.07 12.13 1.00
N ARG A 63 18.13 12.96 0.89
CA ARG A 63 18.61 13.40 -0.42
C ARG A 63 19.19 12.21 -1.18
N ARG A 64 18.64 11.92 -2.37
CA ARG A 64 19.09 10.85 -3.26
C ARG A 64 19.04 9.44 -2.68
N CYS A 65 18.56 9.24 -1.45
CA CYS A 65 18.45 7.93 -0.85
C CYS A 65 16.99 7.49 -0.78
N MET A 66 16.75 6.25 -1.18
CA MET A 66 15.57 5.49 -0.88
C MET A 66 15.76 4.80 0.47
N GLU A 67 14.77 4.82 1.34
CA GLU A 67 14.74 3.98 2.52
C GLU A 67 13.85 2.76 2.26
N ILE A 68 14.34 1.59 2.63
CA ILE A 68 13.60 0.33 2.59
C ILE A 68 13.54 -0.19 4.01
N THR A 69 12.35 -0.21 4.64
CA THR A 69 12.16 -0.69 6.01
C THR A 69 11.24 -1.91 6.02
N LEU A 70 11.75 -3.03 6.51
CA LEU A 70 11.03 -4.29 6.70
C LEU A 70 10.53 -4.41 8.15
N CYS A 71 9.26 -4.73 8.33
CA CYS A 71 8.72 -5.17 9.61
C CYS A 71 8.86 -6.70 9.72
N VAL A 72 9.72 -7.15 10.65
CA VAL A 72 9.97 -8.58 10.93
C VAL A 72 9.01 -9.09 12.00
N ARG A 73 8.72 -8.26 13.01
CA ARG A 73 7.83 -8.61 14.13
C ARG A 73 7.13 -7.37 14.67
N GLY A 74 5.92 -7.56 15.22
CA GLY A 74 5.14 -6.49 15.83
C GLY A 74 4.45 -5.60 14.79
N CYS A 75 4.44 -4.30 15.02
CA CYS A 75 3.81 -3.33 14.13
C CYS A 75 4.55 -2.00 14.18
N ALA A 76 4.70 -1.37 13.03
CA ALA A 76 5.23 -0.01 12.89
C ALA A 76 4.26 0.86 12.09
N LYS A 77 4.20 2.15 12.40
CA LYS A 77 3.37 3.12 11.67
C LYS A 77 4.25 4.19 11.08
N PHE A 78 4.06 4.44 9.79
CA PHE A 78 4.76 5.51 9.06
C PHE A 78 3.76 6.53 8.56
N ASP A 79 4.16 7.78 8.52
CA ASP A 79 3.50 8.84 7.76
C ASP A 79 4.39 9.21 6.58
N CYS A 80 3.83 9.31 5.37
CA CYS A 80 4.54 9.75 4.18
C CYS A 80 3.56 10.49 3.27
N ASP A 81 3.95 11.70 2.83
CA ASP A 81 3.15 12.54 1.93
C ASP A 81 1.68 12.70 2.40
N GLY A 82 1.48 12.93 3.69
CA GLY A 82 0.16 13.11 4.30
C GLY A 82 -0.68 11.84 4.45
N LYS A 83 -0.12 10.66 4.14
CA LYS A 83 -0.79 9.36 4.29
C LYS A 83 -0.14 8.54 5.39
N ALA A 84 -0.97 7.81 6.14
CA ALA A 84 -0.51 6.89 7.19
C ALA A 84 -0.43 5.45 6.64
N TYR A 85 0.67 4.78 6.96
CA TYR A 85 0.93 3.39 6.59
C TYR A 85 1.17 2.55 7.82
N THR A 86 0.58 1.37 7.88
CA THR A 86 0.78 0.41 8.98
C THR A 86 1.51 -0.81 8.44
N LEU A 87 2.71 -1.06 8.95
CA LEU A 87 3.50 -2.22 8.62
C LEU A 87 3.23 -3.33 9.63
N LYS A 88 2.89 -4.48 9.11
CA LYS A 88 2.78 -5.76 9.83
C LYS A 88 3.98 -6.65 9.47
N PRO A 89 4.22 -7.75 10.20
CA PRO A 89 5.25 -8.70 9.83
C PRO A 89 5.11 -9.17 8.38
N GLY A 90 6.24 -9.21 7.65
CA GLY A 90 6.26 -9.54 6.24
C GLY A 90 5.85 -8.40 5.30
N MET A 91 5.80 -7.15 5.79
CA MET A 91 5.58 -5.97 4.97
C MET A 91 6.81 -5.07 4.97
N VAL A 92 7.07 -4.43 3.84
CA VAL A 92 8.04 -3.35 3.71
C VAL A 92 7.34 -2.01 3.55
N PHE A 93 8.01 -0.95 4.01
CA PHE A 93 7.77 0.44 3.63
C PHE A 93 8.94 0.93 2.80
N THR A 94 8.66 1.69 1.75
CA THR A 94 9.67 2.32 0.91
C THR A 94 9.40 3.81 0.79
N SER A 95 10.41 4.63 1.04
CA SER A 95 10.40 6.05 0.70
C SER A 95 11.37 6.29 -0.45
N LEU A 96 10.94 7.00 -1.49
CA LEU A 96 11.83 7.44 -2.57
C LEU A 96 12.66 8.65 -2.12
N PRO A 97 13.75 8.99 -2.83
CA PRO A 97 14.44 10.23 -2.61
C PRO A 97 13.49 11.43 -2.56
N GLU A 98 13.69 12.31 -1.59
CA GLU A 98 12.89 13.52 -1.33
C GLU A 98 11.46 13.30 -0.77
N ASP A 99 10.97 12.06 -0.63
CA ASP A 99 9.72 11.81 0.08
C ASP A 99 9.80 12.27 1.54
N ILE A 100 8.85 13.10 1.96
CA ILE A 100 8.76 13.55 3.35
C ILE A 100 8.02 12.49 4.16
N HIS A 101 8.74 11.86 5.07
CA HIS A 101 8.21 10.77 5.87
C HIS A 101 8.71 10.78 7.31
N ARG A 102 8.06 10.00 8.16
CA ARG A 102 8.53 9.69 9.52
C ARG A 102 8.07 8.30 9.96
N LEU A 103 8.83 7.68 10.82
CA LEU A 103 8.35 6.60 11.66
C LEU A 103 7.49 7.24 12.77
N ARG A 104 6.19 6.99 12.78
CA ARG A 104 5.26 7.62 13.73
C ARG A 104 5.28 6.95 15.09
N MET A 105 5.31 5.61 15.11
CA MET A 105 5.29 4.82 16.34
C MET A 105 5.75 3.39 16.07
N ASN A 106 6.52 2.83 17.01
CA ASN A 106 6.79 1.40 17.13
C ASN A 106 6.07 0.82 18.34
N GLN A 107 5.43 -0.34 18.15
CA GLN A 107 4.90 -1.09 19.28
C GLN A 107 6.03 -1.79 20.05
N ARG A 108 5.82 -1.99 21.36
CA ARG A 108 6.71 -2.83 22.17
C ARG A 108 6.91 -4.21 21.52
N GLY A 109 8.14 -4.65 21.40
CA GLY A 109 8.51 -5.92 20.78
C GLY A 109 8.57 -5.88 19.25
N ALA A 110 8.37 -4.70 18.62
CA ALA A 110 8.59 -4.56 17.19
C ALA A 110 10.05 -4.78 16.82
N ARG A 111 10.27 -5.47 15.71
CA ARG A 111 11.59 -5.64 15.08
C ARG A 111 11.53 -5.16 13.66
N LEU A 112 12.38 -4.20 13.33
CA LEU A 112 12.50 -3.62 12.00
C LEU A 112 13.92 -3.83 11.49
N TYR A 113 14.04 -4.07 10.19
CA TYR A 113 15.29 -3.94 9.43
C TYR A 113 15.13 -2.77 8.48
N TRP A 114 16.19 -2.00 8.24
CA TRP A 114 16.17 -0.95 7.23
C TRP A 114 17.49 -0.86 6.49
N LEU A 115 17.40 -0.40 5.23
CA LEU A 115 18.53 -0.13 4.35
C LEU A 115 18.31 1.22 3.67
N PHE A 116 19.35 2.04 3.62
CA PHE A 116 19.39 3.19 2.74
C PHE A 116 20.08 2.80 1.43
N PHE A 117 19.39 3.06 0.32
CA PHE A 117 19.92 2.85 -1.01
C PHE A 117 20.00 4.18 -1.75
N ARG A 118 21.23 4.62 -2.04
CA ARG A 118 21.50 5.88 -2.75
C ARG A 118 21.34 5.69 -4.24
N PHE A 119 20.54 6.51 -4.86
CA PHE A 119 20.40 6.54 -6.30
C PHE A 119 21.63 7.18 -6.93
N PRO A 120 22.24 6.56 -7.93
CA PRO A 120 23.45 7.02 -8.60
C PRO A 120 23.24 8.36 -9.32
N GLU A 121 24.32 9.04 -9.64
CA GLU A 121 24.30 10.14 -10.60
C GLU A 121 24.18 9.59 -12.03
N ARG A 122 23.94 10.50 -12.96
CA ARG A 122 23.82 10.11 -14.36
C ARG A 122 25.15 9.54 -14.86
N GLY A 123 25.13 8.29 -15.28
CA GLY A 123 26.30 7.59 -15.79
C GLY A 123 27.02 6.70 -14.77
N ASP A 124 26.74 6.88 -13.47
CA ASP A 124 27.29 6.00 -12.45
C ASP A 124 26.59 4.63 -12.46
N THR A 125 27.30 3.62 -12.00
CA THR A 125 26.79 2.25 -11.81
C THR A 125 26.72 1.89 -10.33
N VAL A 126 25.91 0.90 -9.97
CA VAL A 126 25.77 0.43 -8.59
C VAL A 126 25.99 -1.06 -8.50
N LEU A 127 26.56 -1.53 -7.40
CA LEU A 127 26.73 -2.95 -7.08
C LEU A 127 27.45 -3.77 -8.18
N GLY A 128 28.22 -3.12 -9.07
CA GLY A 128 28.91 -3.76 -10.18
C GLY A 128 28.00 -4.14 -11.36
N LEU A 129 26.81 -3.58 -11.43
CA LEU A 129 25.90 -3.67 -12.57
C LEU A 129 26.43 -2.82 -13.73
N THR A 130 26.04 -3.15 -14.97
CA THR A 130 26.28 -2.28 -16.14
C THR A 130 25.44 -1.00 -16.04
N SER A 131 25.68 -0.03 -16.91
CA SER A 131 24.89 1.21 -16.98
C SER A 131 23.43 0.93 -17.32
N GLU A 132 23.15 0.00 -18.21
CA GLU A 132 21.81 -0.41 -18.62
C GLU A 132 21.07 -1.12 -17.47
N GLU A 133 21.73 -2.05 -16.79
CA GLU A 133 21.16 -2.76 -15.64
C GLU A 133 20.90 -1.80 -14.48
N THR A 134 21.82 -0.87 -14.21
CA THR A 134 21.65 0.18 -13.22
C THR A 134 20.43 1.05 -13.56
N ALA A 135 20.33 1.54 -14.80
CA ALA A 135 19.21 2.34 -15.26
C ALA A 135 17.88 1.58 -15.16
N TYR A 136 17.88 0.28 -15.51
CA TYR A 136 16.73 -0.60 -15.33
C TYR A 136 16.31 -0.67 -13.85
N LEU A 137 17.23 -1.04 -12.95
CA LEU A 137 16.95 -1.16 -11.52
C LEU A 137 16.37 0.13 -10.92
N ILE A 138 17.02 1.27 -11.19
CA ILE A 138 16.56 2.59 -10.68
C ILE A 138 15.19 2.94 -11.22
N ARG A 139 14.91 2.68 -12.50
CA ARG A 139 13.59 2.90 -13.09
C ARG A 139 12.52 2.06 -12.41
N GLU A 140 12.78 0.79 -12.17
CA GLU A 140 11.82 -0.11 -11.54
C GLU A 140 11.56 0.25 -10.06
N LEU A 141 12.60 0.61 -9.30
CA LEU A 141 12.46 1.11 -7.93
C LEU A 141 11.64 2.41 -7.88
N ARG A 142 11.81 3.32 -8.84
CA ARG A 142 11.00 4.56 -8.93
C ARG A 142 9.54 4.30 -9.28
N ARG A 143 9.24 3.18 -9.94
CA ARG A 143 7.91 2.80 -10.39
C ARG A 143 7.14 1.93 -9.41
N LEU A 144 7.68 1.68 -8.21
CA LEU A 144 6.96 0.92 -7.21
C LEU A 144 5.57 1.54 -6.94
N PRO A 145 4.48 0.80 -7.15
CA PRO A 145 3.13 1.36 -7.18
C PRO A 145 2.61 1.72 -5.79
N ARG A 146 3.23 1.19 -4.74
CA ARG A 146 2.84 1.37 -3.34
C ARG A 146 4.02 1.66 -2.46
N LYS A 147 3.83 2.52 -1.47
CA LYS A 147 4.85 2.79 -0.43
C LYS A 147 4.96 1.65 0.60
N ALA A 148 3.89 0.90 0.84
CA ALA A 148 3.87 -0.24 1.74
C ALA A 148 3.21 -1.45 1.07
N PHE A 149 3.89 -2.60 1.08
CA PHE A 149 3.41 -3.83 0.45
C PHE A 149 3.96 -5.07 1.16
N THR A 150 3.31 -6.21 0.93
CA THR A 150 3.75 -7.51 1.45
C THR A 150 4.90 -8.05 0.60
N ILE A 151 5.87 -8.68 1.26
CA ILE A 151 7.04 -9.25 0.60
C ILE A 151 7.10 -10.76 0.76
N SER A 152 7.87 -11.40 -0.13
CA SER A 152 8.27 -12.79 -0.01
C SER A 152 9.33 -12.96 1.08
N ASP A 153 9.55 -14.19 1.53
CA ASP A 153 10.62 -14.52 2.48
C ASP A 153 12.02 -14.15 1.94
N GLY A 154 12.20 -14.05 0.64
CA GLY A 154 13.45 -13.67 -0.01
C GLY A 154 14.00 -12.33 0.47
N VAL A 155 13.13 -11.33 0.64
CA VAL A 155 13.52 -10.00 1.15
C VAL A 155 14.04 -10.08 2.59
N ARG A 156 13.36 -10.84 3.47
CA ARG A 156 13.80 -11.05 4.85
C ARG A 156 15.15 -11.77 4.90
N MET A 157 15.28 -12.83 4.14
CA MET A 157 16.54 -13.59 4.06
C MET A 157 17.69 -12.73 3.55
N ALA A 158 17.46 -11.88 2.55
CA ALA A 158 18.48 -10.98 2.03
C ALA A 158 18.96 -9.95 3.06
N PHE A 159 18.08 -9.42 3.92
CA PHE A 159 18.50 -8.60 5.06
C PHE A 159 19.35 -9.36 6.05
N GLU A 160 18.97 -10.59 6.39
CA GLU A 160 19.72 -11.46 7.31
C GLU A 160 21.09 -11.84 6.71
N GLU A 161 21.15 -12.12 5.41
CA GLU A 161 22.39 -12.38 4.67
C GLU A 161 23.33 -11.16 4.64
N LEU A 162 22.78 -9.93 4.53
CA LEU A 162 23.56 -8.69 4.61
C LEU A 162 24.24 -8.54 5.98
N PHE A 163 23.51 -8.76 7.08
CA PHE A 163 24.09 -8.72 8.42
C PHE A 163 25.13 -9.82 8.61
N ALA A 164 24.84 -11.05 8.19
CA ALA A 164 25.77 -12.16 8.29
C ALA A 164 27.05 -11.91 7.48
N ALA A 165 26.94 -11.37 6.28
CA ALA A 165 28.08 -11.02 5.46
C ALA A 165 28.92 -9.90 6.09
N TYR A 166 28.28 -8.88 6.67
CA TYR A 166 29.01 -7.83 7.42
C TYR A 166 29.80 -8.40 8.60
N ASP A 167 29.24 -9.38 9.31
CA ASP A 167 29.87 -10.02 10.50
C ASP A 167 31.02 -10.98 10.13
N MET A 168 31.24 -11.26 8.85
CA MET A 168 32.36 -12.12 8.43
C MET A 168 33.71 -11.52 8.86
N PRO A 169 34.64 -12.36 9.35
CA PRO A 169 35.95 -11.90 9.79
C PRO A 169 36.70 -11.12 8.70
N ARG A 170 37.44 -10.08 9.10
CA ARG A 170 38.18 -9.18 8.17
C ARG A 170 39.15 -9.94 7.24
N LYS A 171 39.67 -11.09 7.66
CA LYS A 171 40.55 -11.92 6.83
C LYS A 171 39.87 -12.43 5.54
N TYR A 172 38.54 -12.48 5.50
CA TYR A 172 37.76 -12.88 4.32
C TYR A 172 37.19 -11.67 3.53
N ARG A 173 37.92 -10.55 3.50
CA ARG A 173 37.39 -9.27 2.96
C ARG A 173 36.77 -9.39 1.56
N TYR A 174 37.37 -10.16 0.65
CA TYR A 174 36.82 -10.34 -0.69
C TYR A 174 35.52 -11.17 -0.68
N GLY A 175 35.51 -12.25 0.08
CA GLY A 175 34.29 -13.05 0.28
C GLY A 175 33.17 -12.25 0.94
N ARG A 176 33.51 -11.45 1.95
CA ARG A 176 32.56 -10.54 2.61
C ARG A 176 31.94 -9.53 1.62
N SER A 177 32.77 -8.81 0.86
CA SER A 177 32.29 -7.84 -0.12
C SER A 177 31.45 -8.51 -1.22
N PHE A 178 31.85 -9.70 -1.66
CA PHE A 178 31.09 -10.48 -2.61
C PHE A 178 29.70 -10.86 -2.08
N GLN A 179 29.62 -11.40 -0.84
CA GLN A 179 28.37 -11.79 -0.22
C GLN A 179 27.45 -10.59 0.05
N ILE A 180 27.98 -9.45 0.48
CA ILE A 180 27.20 -8.21 0.63
C ILE A 180 26.58 -7.81 -0.71
N ARG A 181 27.34 -7.86 -1.81
CA ARG A 181 26.86 -7.51 -3.15
C ARG A 181 25.74 -8.43 -3.61
N VAL A 182 25.92 -9.73 -3.45
CA VAL A 182 24.92 -10.74 -3.82
C VAL A 182 23.63 -10.54 -3.03
N ALA A 183 23.72 -10.38 -1.69
CA ALA A 183 22.56 -10.16 -0.83
C ALA A 183 21.84 -8.83 -1.15
N ALA A 184 22.59 -7.78 -1.47
CA ALA A 184 22.02 -6.50 -1.86
C ALA A 184 21.28 -6.56 -3.20
N LEU A 185 21.88 -7.17 -4.21
CA LEU A 185 21.22 -7.38 -5.51
C LEU A 185 19.94 -8.21 -5.37
N LYS A 186 20.00 -9.27 -4.58
CA LYS A 186 18.83 -10.09 -4.26
C LYS A 186 17.74 -9.28 -3.56
N LEU A 187 18.09 -8.50 -2.53
CA LEU A 187 17.16 -7.64 -1.82
C LEU A 187 16.44 -6.68 -2.77
N LEU A 188 17.19 -5.93 -3.59
CA LEU A 188 16.63 -4.94 -4.50
C LEU A 188 15.79 -5.59 -5.61
N SER A 189 16.24 -6.74 -6.14
CA SER A 189 15.48 -7.52 -7.12
C SER A 189 14.16 -8.02 -6.56
N ASP A 190 14.17 -8.59 -5.34
CA ASP A 190 12.96 -9.09 -4.70
C ASP A 190 12.00 -7.95 -4.30
N ILE A 191 12.51 -6.79 -3.87
CA ILE A 191 11.71 -5.58 -3.63
C ILE A 191 11.00 -5.12 -4.91
N VAL A 192 11.69 -5.06 -6.05
CA VAL A 192 11.09 -4.73 -7.34
C VAL A 192 10.01 -5.75 -7.71
N LYS A 193 10.35 -7.03 -7.65
CA LYS A 193 9.46 -8.13 -8.00
C LYS A 193 8.21 -8.19 -7.12
N ASP A 194 8.35 -8.05 -5.81
CA ASP A 194 7.24 -8.12 -4.87
C ASP A 194 6.41 -6.83 -4.89
N GLY A 195 7.04 -5.67 -5.09
CA GLY A 195 6.34 -4.40 -5.20
C GLY A 195 5.55 -4.25 -6.51
N GLN A 196 6.03 -4.88 -7.59
CA GLN A 196 5.32 -4.93 -8.88
C GLN A 196 4.33 -6.09 -8.96
N ARG A 197 4.54 -7.14 -8.15
CA ARG A 197 3.48 -8.10 -7.98
C ARG A 197 2.26 -7.28 -7.62
N ASP A 198 1.25 -7.33 -8.49
CA ASP A 198 -0.09 -7.11 -8.04
C ASP A 198 -0.25 -8.06 -6.85
N VAL A 199 -0.06 -7.52 -5.63
CA VAL A 199 -0.38 -8.22 -4.39
C VAL A 199 -1.89 -8.16 -4.26
N GLU A 200 -2.56 -8.58 -5.32
CA GLU A 200 -3.78 -9.30 -5.22
C GLU A 200 -3.39 -10.62 -4.58
N SER A 201 -3.56 -10.74 -3.26
CA SER A 201 -3.81 -12.07 -2.72
C SER A 201 -4.83 -12.68 -3.68
N GLY A 202 -4.73 -13.98 -4.01
CA GLY A 202 -5.74 -14.62 -4.85
C GLY A 202 -7.15 -14.24 -4.39
N MET A 203 -7.29 -13.89 -3.12
CA MET A 203 -8.49 -13.39 -2.46
C MET A 203 -8.86 -11.96 -2.88
N ASP A 204 -7.93 -11.02 -3.02
CA ASP A 204 -8.24 -9.66 -3.50
C ASP A 204 -8.70 -9.68 -4.97
N ARG A 205 -8.17 -10.60 -5.77
CA ARG A 205 -8.64 -10.87 -7.14
C ARG A 205 -10.07 -11.39 -7.13
N VAL A 206 -10.40 -12.33 -6.24
CA VAL A 206 -11.76 -12.84 -6.07
C VAL A 206 -12.72 -11.69 -5.71
N PHE A 207 -12.37 -10.87 -4.71
CA PHE A 207 -13.19 -9.73 -4.32
C PHE A 207 -13.35 -8.69 -5.43
N ARG A 208 -12.30 -8.36 -6.19
CA ARG A 208 -12.43 -7.45 -7.35
C ARG A 208 -13.35 -8.02 -8.41
N THR A 209 -13.22 -9.31 -8.70
CA THR A 209 -14.12 -10.00 -9.64
C THR A 209 -15.57 -9.91 -9.18
N ILE A 210 -15.83 -10.11 -7.88
CA ILE A 210 -17.17 -9.97 -7.29
C ILE A 210 -17.69 -8.52 -7.43
N ILE A 211 -16.87 -7.54 -7.07
CA ILE A 211 -17.18 -6.11 -7.17
C ILE A 211 -17.53 -5.72 -8.62
N ASP A 212 -16.72 -6.18 -9.57
CA ASP A 212 -16.97 -5.91 -11.00
C ASP A 212 -18.21 -6.63 -11.53
N ARG A 213 -18.49 -7.86 -11.09
CA ARG A 213 -19.74 -8.56 -11.41
C ARG A 213 -20.96 -7.80 -10.87
N MET A 214 -20.91 -7.29 -9.63
CA MET A 214 -21.99 -6.48 -9.05
C MET A 214 -22.21 -5.15 -9.79
N ARG A 215 -21.15 -4.53 -10.28
CA ARG A 215 -21.25 -3.31 -11.10
C ARG A 215 -21.87 -3.55 -12.46
N ARG A 216 -21.44 -4.61 -13.15
CA ARG A 216 -21.88 -4.92 -14.52
C ARG A 216 -23.27 -5.53 -14.57
N ASN A 217 -23.64 -6.33 -13.58
CA ASN A 217 -24.88 -7.09 -13.54
C ASN A 217 -25.58 -6.96 -12.19
N PRO A 218 -25.98 -5.74 -11.77
CA PRO A 218 -26.56 -5.50 -10.45
C PRO A 218 -27.94 -6.16 -10.26
N GLU A 219 -28.58 -6.59 -11.35
CA GLU A 219 -29.83 -7.33 -11.37
C GLU A 219 -29.68 -8.78 -10.89
N LYS A 220 -28.47 -9.33 -10.82
CA LYS A 220 -28.24 -10.69 -10.33
C LYS A 220 -28.35 -10.81 -8.81
N LEU A 221 -28.52 -12.02 -8.36
CA LEU A 221 -28.54 -12.34 -6.93
C LEU A 221 -27.09 -12.44 -6.40
N TYR A 222 -26.81 -11.67 -5.35
CA TYR A 222 -25.54 -11.67 -4.63
C TYR A 222 -25.84 -11.68 -3.13
N ASP A 223 -26.39 -12.78 -2.65
CA ASP A 223 -26.68 -12.98 -1.23
C ASP A 223 -25.42 -13.44 -0.45
N GLU A 224 -25.58 -13.59 0.85
CA GLU A 224 -24.49 -13.98 1.74
C GLU A 224 -23.97 -15.39 1.40
N SER A 225 -24.88 -16.31 1.04
CA SER A 225 -24.54 -17.70 0.69
C SER A 225 -23.68 -17.75 -0.57
N TRP A 226 -24.04 -16.95 -1.58
CA TRP A 226 -23.27 -16.84 -2.80
C TRP A 226 -21.87 -16.25 -2.53
N LEU A 227 -21.78 -15.19 -1.71
CA LEU A 227 -20.50 -14.59 -1.33
C LEU A 227 -19.60 -15.56 -0.56
N VAL A 228 -20.17 -16.35 0.36
CA VAL A 228 -19.44 -17.40 1.09
C VAL A 228 -18.94 -18.48 0.12
N GLY A 229 -19.77 -18.91 -0.82
CA GLY A 229 -19.39 -19.89 -1.86
C GLY A 229 -18.23 -19.41 -2.75
N GLU A 230 -18.25 -18.14 -3.20
CA GLU A 230 -17.19 -17.57 -4.05
C GLU A 230 -15.88 -17.30 -3.29
N THR A 231 -15.95 -16.99 -1.99
CA THR A 231 -14.78 -16.56 -1.21
C THR A 231 -14.26 -17.61 -0.23
N HIS A 232 -15.06 -18.58 0.15
CA HIS A 232 -14.81 -19.55 1.23
C HIS A 232 -14.45 -18.88 2.59
N LEU A 233 -14.94 -17.66 2.82
CA LEU A 233 -14.70 -16.89 4.04
C LEU A 233 -15.96 -16.76 4.88
N SER A 234 -15.77 -16.47 6.18
CA SER A 234 -16.89 -16.14 7.07
C SER A 234 -17.58 -14.84 6.66
N PRO A 235 -18.89 -14.69 6.91
CA PRO A 235 -19.63 -13.45 6.60
C PRO A 235 -19.01 -12.19 7.18
N ASN A 236 -18.46 -12.27 8.39
CA ASN A 236 -17.79 -11.13 9.04
C ASN A 236 -16.52 -10.73 8.30
N THR A 237 -15.71 -11.70 7.87
CA THR A 237 -14.50 -11.47 7.08
C THR A 237 -14.85 -10.84 5.73
N ILE A 238 -15.90 -11.34 5.06
CA ILE A 238 -16.40 -10.80 3.80
C ILE A 238 -16.81 -9.33 3.98
N ARG A 239 -17.63 -9.00 4.99
CA ARG A 239 -18.09 -7.63 5.25
C ARG A 239 -16.92 -6.67 5.52
N SER A 240 -15.94 -7.11 6.33
CA SER A 240 -14.74 -6.32 6.64
C SER A 240 -13.92 -6.04 5.38
N ARG A 241 -13.63 -7.09 4.60
CA ARG A 241 -12.83 -6.99 3.37
C ARG A 241 -13.52 -6.13 2.31
N PHE A 242 -14.82 -6.33 2.11
CA PHE A 242 -15.61 -5.56 1.17
C PHE A 242 -15.64 -4.07 1.53
N ARG A 243 -15.80 -3.76 2.84
CA ARG A 243 -15.73 -2.37 3.33
C ARG A 243 -14.35 -1.77 3.14
N GLN A 244 -13.28 -2.54 3.34
CA GLN A 244 -11.91 -2.09 3.09
C GLN A 244 -11.67 -1.71 1.62
N MET A 245 -12.26 -2.47 0.67
CA MET A 245 -12.06 -2.27 -0.77
C MET A 245 -13.00 -1.24 -1.39
N THR A 246 -14.23 -1.10 -0.87
CA THR A 246 -15.28 -0.28 -1.49
C THR A 246 -15.78 0.86 -0.61
N GLY A 247 -15.39 0.90 0.66
CA GLY A 247 -15.93 1.80 1.68
C GLY A 247 -17.31 1.36 2.22
N LEU A 248 -17.93 0.32 1.66
CA LEU A 248 -19.30 -0.11 1.95
C LEU A 248 -19.38 -1.62 2.20
N PRO A 249 -20.31 -2.11 3.03
CA PRO A 249 -20.60 -3.54 3.09
C PRO A 249 -21.26 -4.01 1.78
N PRO A 250 -21.20 -5.34 1.46
CA PRO A 250 -21.65 -5.90 0.18
C PRO A 250 -23.05 -5.46 -0.25
N HIS A 251 -24.04 -5.59 0.65
CA HIS A 251 -25.42 -5.23 0.36
C HIS A 251 -25.59 -3.73 0.04
N ALA A 252 -24.95 -2.85 0.79
CA ALA A 252 -25.03 -1.40 0.53
C ALA A 252 -24.36 -1.03 -0.79
N PHE A 253 -23.25 -1.68 -1.13
CA PHE A 253 -22.58 -1.51 -2.41
C PHE A 253 -23.46 -1.96 -3.57
N LEU A 254 -24.08 -3.14 -3.48
CA LEU A 254 -25.02 -3.64 -4.48
C LEU A 254 -26.21 -2.70 -4.69
N MET A 255 -26.77 -2.17 -3.57
CA MET A 255 -27.85 -1.18 -3.68
C MET A 255 -27.43 0.06 -4.47
N LYS A 256 -26.23 0.60 -4.25
CA LYS A 256 -25.71 1.71 -5.06
C LYS A 256 -25.59 1.35 -6.54
N CYS A 257 -25.09 0.15 -6.85
CA CYS A 257 -25.00 -0.33 -8.24
C CYS A 257 -26.39 -0.43 -8.88
N ARG A 258 -27.40 -0.92 -8.17
CA ARG A 258 -28.80 -0.99 -8.64
C ARG A 258 -29.38 0.39 -8.89
N ILE A 259 -29.17 1.36 -8.00
CA ILE A 259 -29.61 2.74 -8.19
C ILE A 259 -28.90 3.36 -9.40
N HIS A 260 -27.61 3.12 -9.58
CA HIS A 260 -26.90 3.61 -10.76
C HIS A 260 -27.50 3.05 -12.06
N ARG A 261 -27.73 1.74 -12.11
CA ARG A 261 -28.38 1.08 -13.25
C ARG A 261 -29.81 1.58 -13.49
N ALA A 262 -30.55 1.86 -12.41
CA ALA A 262 -31.89 2.44 -12.51
C ALA A 262 -31.91 3.80 -13.20
N LYS A 263 -30.90 4.66 -12.97
CA LYS A 263 -30.78 5.95 -13.67
C LYS A 263 -30.69 5.76 -15.17
N ASP A 264 -29.90 4.78 -15.64
CA ASP A 264 -29.76 4.48 -17.07
C ASP A 264 -31.07 3.97 -17.67
N LEU A 265 -31.77 3.07 -16.97
CA LEU A 265 -33.06 2.52 -17.44
C LEU A 265 -34.17 3.58 -17.47
N LEU A 266 -34.20 4.46 -16.44
CA LEU A 266 -35.15 5.59 -16.42
C LEU A 266 -34.91 6.59 -17.56
N ALA A 267 -33.62 6.87 -17.86
CA ALA A 267 -33.25 7.78 -18.95
C ALA A 267 -33.63 7.24 -20.35
N ARG A 268 -33.55 5.90 -20.54
CA ARG A 268 -33.99 5.26 -21.81
C ARG A 268 -35.52 5.31 -22.03
N GLY A 269 -36.31 5.36 -20.95
CA GLY A 269 -37.74 5.44 -21.02
C GLY A 269 -38.50 4.19 -21.52
N GLU A 270 -37.78 3.09 -21.76
CA GLU A 270 -38.29 1.84 -22.34
C GLU A 270 -39.09 0.97 -21.36
N MET A 271 -38.92 1.18 -20.04
CA MET A 271 -39.53 0.38 -18.99
C MET A 271 -40.29 1.27 -18.02
N ASP A 272 -41.37 0.78 -17.44
CA ASP A 272 -42.06 1.48 -16.37
C ASP A 272 -41.30 1.36 -15.03
N ILE A 273 -41.71 2.14 -14.02
CA ILE A 273 -41.03 2.21 -12.73
C ILE A 273 -41.13 0.88 -11.97
N THR A 274 -42.25 0.16 -12.14
CA THR A 274 -42.48 -1.15 -11.48
C THR A 274 -41.66 -2.23 -12.15
N GLU A 275 -41.57 -2.21 -13.47
CA GLU A 275 -40.67 -3.12 -14.22
C GLU A 275 -39.20 -2.93 -13.82
N ILE A 276 -38.74 -1.68 -13.75
CA ILE A 276 -37.35 -1.38 -13.29
C ILE A 276 -37.12 -1.90 -11.87
N ALA A 277 -38.05 -1.68 -10.94
CA ALA A 277 -37.95 -2.20 -9.58
C ALA A 277 -37.84 -3.73 -9.55
N THR A 278 -38.63 -4.43 -10.38
CA THR A 278 -38.64 -5.87 -10.49
C THR A 278 -37.36 -6.40 -11.09
N VAL A 279 -36.91 -5.85 -12.22
CA VAL A 279 -35.67 -6.25 -12.90
C VAL A 279 -34.45 -6.06 -11.98
N LEU A 280 -34.40 -4.96 -11.24
CA LEU A 280 -33.31 -4.66 -10.31
C LEU A 280 -33.48 -5.32 -8.93
N ARG A 281 -34.47 -6.23 -8.77
CA ARG A 281 -34.71 -7.02 -7.55
C ARG A 281 -34.89 -6.17 -6.29
N PHE A 282 -35.66 -5.09 -6.40
CA PHE A 282 -36.20 -4.43 -5.21
C PHE A 282 -37.43 -5.18 -4.70
N ALA A 283 -37.62 -5.16 -3.38
CA ALA A 283 -38.73 -5.88 -2.75
C ALA A 283 -40.12 -5.35 -3.20
N SER A 284 -40.19 -4.08 -3.59
CA SER A 284 -41.39 -3.44 -4.17
C SER A 284 -40.99 -2.16 -4.91
N SER A 285 -41.88 -1.65 -5.78
CA SER A 285 -41.73 -0.34 -6.42
C SER A 285 -41.63 0.81 -5.40
N GLN A 286 -42.29 0.67 -4.26
CA GLN A 286 -42.25 1.66 -3.19
C GLN A 286 -40.89 1.65 -2.47
N HIS A 287 -40.34 0.45 -2.19
CA HIS A 287 -38.98 0.31 -1.66
C HIS A 287 -37.94 0.89 -2.62
N PHE A 288 -38.10 0.62 -3.93
CA PHE A 288 -37.25 1.21 -4.98
C PHE A 288 -37.32 2.73 -4.94
N ALA A 289 -38.53 3.32 -4.97
CA ALA A 289 -38.72 4.77 -4.99
C ALA A 289 -38.09 5.46 -3.77
N THR A 290 -38.24 4.85 -2.59
CA THR A 290 -37.66 5.35 -1.34
C THR A 290 -36.12 5.33 -1.41
N ARG A 291 -35.52 4.20 -1.81
CA ARG A 291 -34.06 4.07 -1.94
C ARG A 291 -33.49 4.97 -3.03
N PHE A 292 -34.17 5.08 -4.15
CA PHE A 292 -33.76 5.96 -5.24
C PHE A 292 -33.74 7.42 -4.79
N ARG A 293 -34.77 7.87 -4.08
CA ARG A 293 -34.82 9.24 -3.54
C ARG A 293 -33.74 9.50 -2.49
N GLN A 294 -33.47 8.53 -1.62
CA GLN A 294 -32.39 8.65 -0.63
C GLN A 294 -31.00 8.86 -1.28
N GLU A 295 -30.73 8.17 -2.39
CA GLU A 295 -29.44 8.23 -3.07
C GLU A 295 -29.32 9.38 -4.10
N THR A 296 -30.44 9.89 -4.62
CA THR A 296 -30.43 10.86 -5.74
C THR A 296 -31.06 12.21 -5.38
N GLY A 297 -31.80 12.29 -4.29
CA GLY A 297 -32.62 13.47 -3.92
C GLY A 297 -33.94 13.56 -4.65
N LEU A 298 -34.17 12.79 -5.73
CA LEU A 298 -35.37 12.84 -6.57
C LEU A 298 -36.14 11.51 -6.56
N THR A 299 -37.45 11.55 -6.79
CA THR A 299 -38.20 10.32 -7.07
C THR A 299 -37.84 9.77 -8.44
N PRO A 300 -38.01 8.44 -8.72
CA PRO A 300 -37.79 7.88 -10.04
C PRO A 300 -38.58 8.59 -11.14
N LYS A 301 -39.82 9.00 -10.85
CA LYS A 301 -40.69 9.75 -11.81
C LYS A 301 -40.08 11.12 -12.10
N ALA A 302 -39.76 11.91 -11.06
CA ALA A 302 -39.16 13.23 -11.24
C ALA A 302 -37.81 13.17 -11.96
N TRP A 303 -37.01 12.12 -11.69
CA TRP A 303 -35.74 11.89 -12.38
C TRP A 303 -35.98 11.66 -13.89
N ARG A 304 -36.92 10.80 -14.25
CA ARG A 304 -37.29 10.52 -15.66
C ARG A 304 -37.71 11.79 -16.39
N GLU A 305 -38.63 12.57 -15.79
CA GLU A 305 -39.13 13.83 -16.37
C GLU A 305 -37.98 14.83 -16.59
N ALA A 306 -37.08 14.96 -15.64
CA ALA A 306 -35.93 15.84 -15.77
C ALA A 306 -34.96 15.42 -16.89
N GLN A 307 -34.76 14.11 -17.13
CA GLN A 307 -33.93 13.63 -18.24
C GLN A 307 -34.57 13.84 -19.60
N MET A 308 -35.90 13.70 -19.72
CA MET A 308 -36.65 13.93 -20.95
C MET A 308 -36.73 15.42 -21.35
N SER A 309 -36.59 16.33 -20.39
CA SER A 309 -36.59 17.78 -20.65
C SER A 309 -35.22 18.33 -21.10
N VAL A 310 -34.14 17.63 -20.84
CA VAL A 310 -32.77 18.02 -21.26
C VAL A 310 -32.45 17.56 -22.70
N GLY A 311 -33.23 16.61 -23.25
CA GLY A 311 -33.05 16.06 -24.61
C GLY A 311 -33.92 16.74 -25.70
N LYS A 312 -34.63 17.81 -25.36
CA LYS A 312 -35.32 18.71 -26.28
C LYS A 312 -34.56 20.03 -26.38
#